data_911c4249eb3aa5119f2e43acc39ff42d
#
_entry.id   911c4249eb3aa5119f2e43acc39ff42d
#
_cell.length_a   1.000
_cell.length_b   1.000
_cell.length_c   1.000
_cell.angle_alpha   90.00
_cell.angle_beta   90.00
_cell.angle_gamma   90.00
#
_symmetry.space_group_name_H-M   'P 1'
#
loop_
_entity.id
_entity.type
_entity.pdbx_description
1 polymer ?
#
loop_
_entity_poly.entity_id
_entity_poly.type
_entity_poly.pdbx_seq_one_letter_code
_entity_poly.pdbx_strand_id
1 'polypeptide(L)'
;YLAHLNPVTNAHIEIISDLKKESNIVKVMPVVFKDEDKEVNSKSFPFNFETRKKMLISVFGDSIQITDDYAFFAPFKKYLPPLLRRRSWKLRKQILQGVEGDFFSYTGDKAEGYMLKMYRLKPKIGERKSLSAASVKEKLFDAALGKESTWKEDVPESVAKIIEEDWKTVEKFANIEDMTRRVAGMKFPKEGWSK
;
A
#
# COMPACT_ATOMS: atom_id res chain seq x y z
N TYR A 1 8.64 6.15 -0.22
CA TYR A 1 8.12 5.06 0.59
C TYR A 1 7.07 4.29 -0.20
N LEU A 2 7.30 2.98 -0.38
CA LEU A 2 6.42 2.08 -1.12
C LEU A 2 5.80 1.09 -0.13
N ALA A 3 4.48 1.00 -0.08
CA ALA A 3 3.77 0.09 0.81
C ALA A 3 2.30 -0.06 0.41
N HIS A 4 1.62 -1.05 0.98
CA HIS A 4 0.17 -1.21 0.75
C HIS A 4 -0.65 -0.08 1.36
N LEU A 5 -0.31 0.38 2.58
CA LEU A 5 -1.01 1.47 3.29
C LEU A 5 -2.55 1.25 3.32
N ASN A 6 -2.98 0.05 3.61
CA ASN A 6 -4.38 -0.33 3.49
C ASN A 6 -4.88 -1.10 4.72
N PRO A 7 -5.42 -0.37 5.75
CA PRO A 7 -5.46 1.09 5.86
C PRO A 7 -4.11 1.72 6.26
N VAL A 8 -4.08 3.06 6.33
CA VAL A 8 -2.99 3.81 6.97
C VAL A 8 -3.08 3.61 8.48
N THR A 9 -1.97 3.23 9.14
CA THR A 9 -1.90 2.91 10.57
C THR A 9 -0.89 3.78 11.30
N ASN A 10 -0.94 3.81 12.63
CA ASN A 10 0.04 4.54 13.45
C ASN A 10 1.49 4.15 13.13
N ALA A 11 1.76 2.87 12.82
CA ALA A 11 3.08 2.42 12.39
C ALA A 11 3.53 3.06 11.06
N HIS A 12 2.61 3.25 10.11
CA HIS A 12 2.93 3.95 8.86
C HIS A 12 3.23 5.43 9.08
N ILE A 13 2.50 6.07 10.01
CA ILE A 13 2.72 7.48 10.36
C ILE A 13 4.12 7.66 10.98
N GLU A 14 4.50 6.78 11.90
CA GLU A 14 5.83 6.78 12.50
C GLU A 14 6.93 6.66 11.43
N ILE A 15 6.82 5.67 10.53
CA ILE A 15 7.78 5.45 9.44
C ILE A 15 7.89 6.70 8.56
N ILE A 16 6.77 7.27 8.11
CA ILE A 16 6.79 8.46 7.24
C ILE A 16 7.39 9.66 7.98
N SER A 17 7.08 9.82 9.27
CA SER A 17 7.64 10.89 10.10
C SER A 17 9.16 10.76 10.25
N ASP A 18 9.68 9.54 10.39
CA ASP A 18 11.12 9.32 10.45
C ASP A 18 11.79 9.56 9.09
N LEU A 19 11.18 9.14 7.99
CA LEU A 19 11.69 9.42 6.65
C LEU A 19 11.74 10.93 6.36
N LYS A 20 10.80 11.72 6.88
CA LYS A 20 10.82 13.19 6.79
C LYS A 20 12.01 13.84 7.53
N LYS A 21 12.54 13.19 8.57
CA LYS A 21 13.75 13.66 9.26
C LYS A 21 15.02 13.36 8.45
N GLU A 22 15.00 12.27 7.66
CA GLU A 22 16.15 11.81 6.86
C GLU A 22 16.22 12.40 5.44
N SER A 23 15.12 12.96 4.94
CA SER A 23 14.97 13.35 3.53
C SER A 23 14.24 14.67 3.37
N ASN A 24 14.70 15.50 2.44
CA ASN A 24 14.04 16.78 2.12
C ASN A 24 12.64 16.58 1.52
N ILE A 25 12.45 15.52 0.74
CA ILE A 25 11.20 15.17 0.08
C ILE A 25 10.88 13.70 0.34
N VAL A 26 9.69 13.45 0.84
CA VAL A 26 9.16 12.08 1.00
C VAL A 26 8.02 11.87 0.01
N LYS A 27 8.26 10.99 -0.97
CA LYS A 27 7.22 10.54 -1.92
C LYS A 27 6.64 9.22 -1.40
N VAL A 28 5.36 9.23 -1.05
CA VAL A 28 4.61 8.08 -0.56
C VAL A 28 3.80 7.50 -1.70
N MET A 29 3.99 6.23 -1.98
CA MET A 29 3.38 5.51 -3.10
C MET A 29 2.62 4.29 -2.59
N PRO A 30 1.31 4.44 -2.29
CA PRO A 30 0.46 3.29 -2.01
C PRO A 30 0.41 2.36 -3.21
N VAL A 31 0.60 1.05 -2.99
CA VAL A 31 0.51 0.09 -4.09
C VAL A 31 -0.92 0.06 -4.64
N VAL A 32 -1.05 0.08 -5.96
CA VAL A 32 -2.34 0.04 -6.67
C VAL A 32 -2.35 -1.11 -7.66
N PHE A 33 -3.46 -1.84 -7.73
CA PHE A 33 -3.69 -2.85 -8.74
C PHE A 33 -4.83 -2.39 -9.64
N LYS A 34 -4.60 -2.38 -10.96
CA LYS A 34 -5.60 -1.93 -11.95
C LYS A 34 -5.85 -3.02 -12.98
N ASP A 35 -7.12 -3.21 -13.33
CA ASP A 35 -7.52 -3.93 -14.53
C ASP A 35 -8.20 -2.92 -15.47
N GLU A 36 -7.56 -2.64 -16.60
CA GLU A 36 -7.84 -1.48 -17.43
C GLU A 36 -7.74 -0.18 -16.59
N ASP A 37 -8.80 0.61 -16.50
CA ASP A 37 -8.84 1.86 -15.72
C ASP A 37 -9.45 1.69 -14.31
N LYS A 38 -9.85 0.46 -13.94
CA LYS A 38 -10.48 0.20 -12.64
C LYS A 38 -9.47 -0.32 -11.62
N GLU A 39 -9.51 0.21 -10.41
CA GLU A 39 -8.75 -0.36 -9.30
C GLU A 39 -9.37 -1.69 -8.86
N VAL A 40 -8.51 -2.70 -8.73
CA VAL A 40 -8.89 -4.05 -8.27
C VAL A 40 -8.65 -4.14 -6.78
N ASN A 41 -9.71 -4.11 -6.00
CA ASN A 41 -9.68 -4.24 -4.56
C ASN A 41 -10.05 -5.67 -4.12
N SER A 42 -9.62 -6.05 -2.94
CA SER A 42 -9.89 -7.35 -2.32
C SER A 42 -9.94 -7.22 -0.80
N LYS A 43 -10.25 -8.28 -0.09
CA LYS A 43 -10.22 -8.30 1.38
C LYS A 43 -8.83 -7.92 1.95
N SER A 44 -7.75 -8.26 1.25
CA SER A 44 -6.39 -7.79 1.60
C SER A 44 -6.14 -6.32 1.29
N PHE A 45 -6.90 -5.71 0.37
CA PHE A 45 -6.76 -4.33 -0.09
C PHE A 45 -8.14 -3.67 -0.23
N PRO A 46 -8.91 -3.47 0.87
CA PRO A 46 -10.29 -3.00 0.80
C PRO A 46 -10.42 -1.55 0.33
N PHE A 47 -9.56 -0.66 0.78
CA PHE A 47 -9.64 0.77 0.46
C PHE A 47 -8.93 1.08 -0.85
N ASN A 48 -9.60 1.82 -1.73
CA ASN A 48 -9.03 2.30 -2.99
C ASN A 48 -7.96 3.38 -2.76
N PHE A 49 -7.27 3.77 -3.83
CA PHE A 49 -6.20 4.76 -3.76
C PHE A 49 -6.68 6.10 -3.22
N GLU A 50 -7.82 6.61 -3.66
CA GLU A 50 -8.34 7.91 -3.25
C GLU A 50 -8.68 7.93 -1.75
N THR A 51 -9.28 6.87 -1.21
CA THR A 51 -9.52 6.75 0.24
C THR A 51 -8.20 6.74 1.02
N ARG A 52 -7.21 5.97 0.58
CA ARG A 52 -5.87 5.94 1.23
C ARG A 52 -5.14 7.27 1.12
N LYS A 53 -5.27 7.97 -0.01
CA LYS A 53 -4.74 9.32 -0.21
C LYS A 53 -5.36 10.32 0.76
N LYS A 54 -6.69 10.29 0.93
CA LYS A 54 -7.38 11.09 1.95
C LYS A 54 -6.86 10.81 3.35
N MET A 55 -6.66 9.53 3.72
CA MET A 55 -6.06 9.14 5.00
C MET A 55 -4.67 9.75 5.21
N LEU A 56 -3.81 9.73 4.19
CA LEU A 56 -2.47 10.32 4.27
C LEU A 56 -2.51 11.85 4.37
N ILE A 57 -3.37 12.50 3.57
CA ILE A 57 -3.56 13.96 3.58
C ILE A 57 -4.10 14.41 4.94
N SER A 58 -5.01 13.66 5.55
CA SER A 58 -5.60 14.02 6.86
C SER A 58 -4.57 14.09 7.99
N VAL A 59 -3.42 13.44 7.83
CA VAL A 59 -2.34 13.42 8.83
C VAL A 59 -1.18 14.34 8.44
N PHE A 60 -0.79 14.34 7.17
CA PHE A 60 0.44 15.00 6.73
C PHE A 60 0.21 16.29 5.92
N GLY A 61 -1.04 16.54 5.47
CA GLY A 61 -1.32 17.65 4.56
C GLY A 61 -0.42 17.58 3.32
N ASP A 62 0.15 18.72 2.96
CA ASP A 62 1.04 18.87 1.81
C ASP A 62 2.53 18.60 2.14
N SER A 63 2.83 18.12 3.35
CA SER A 63 4.21 17.89 3.79
C SER A 63 4.85 16.62 3.21
N ILE A 64 4.11 15.85 2.44
CA ILE A 64 4.57 14.68 1.67
C ILE A 64 3.96 14.70 0.26
N GLN A 65 4.64 14.07 -0.69
CA GLN A 65 4.07 13.84 -2.02
C GLN A 65 3.37 12.48 -2.05
N ILE A 66 2.12 12.42 -2.52
CA ILE A 66 1.35 11.18 -2.61
C ILE A 66 0.99 10.93 -4.07
N THR A 67 1.44 9.80 -4.63
CA THR A 67 1.19 9.46 -6.03
C THR A 67 0.80 7.99 -6.19
N ASP A 68 0.09 7.66 -7.28
CA ASP A 68 -0.25 6.30 -7.68
C ASP A 68 0.77 5.66 -8.63
N ASP A 69 2.01 6.18 -8.66
CA ASP A 69 3.07 5.69 -9.55
C ASP A 69 3.49 4.24 -9.27
N TYR A 70 3.15 3.68 -8.11
CA TYR A 70 3.38 2.26 -7.78
C TYR A 70 2.17 1.42 -8.17
N ALA A 71 1.79 1.49 -9.46
CA ALA A 71 0.62 0.81 -10.00
C ALA A 71 1.00 -0.40 -10.88
N PHE A 72 0.35 -1.53 -10.58
CA PHE A 72 0.41 -2.75 -11.38
C PHE A 72 -0.86 -2.88 -12.23
N PHE A 73 -0.70 -3.06 -13.53
CA PHE A 73 -1.81 -3.24 -14.47
C PHE A 73 -1.95 -4.70 -14.88
N ALA A 74 -3.15 -5.23 -14.90
CA ALA A 74 -3.43 -6.59 -15.38
C ALA A 74 -2.96 -6.79 -16.84
N PRO A 75 -2.55 -7.99 -17.23
CA PRO A 75 -2.31 -9.16 -16.39
C PRO A 75 -0.99 -9.06 -15.59
N PHE A 76 -1.08 -9.25 -14.28
CA PHE A 76 0.04 -9.05 -13.34
C PHE A 76 1.23 -9.99 -13.59
N LYS A 77 1.00 -11.16 -14.20
CA LYS A 77 2.07 -12.08 -14.61
C LYS A 77 3.11 -11.44 -15.54
N LYS A 78 2.76 -10.34 -16.24
CA LYS A 78 3.68 -9.62 -17.14
C LYS A 78 4.75 -8.79 -16.43
N TYR A 79 4.70 -8.69 -15.10
CA TYR A 79 5.77 -8.07 -14.31
C TYR A 79 6.84 -9.06 -13.87
N LEU A 80 6.63 -10.37 -14.11
CA LEU A 80 7.55 -11.44 -13.71
C LEU A 80 8.19 -12.11 -14.92
N PRO A 81 9.49 -12.46 -14.83
CA PRO A 81 10.42 -12.06 -13.77
C PRO A 81 10.76 -10.56 -13.84
N PRO A 82 11.09 -9.93 -12.68
CA PRO A 82 11.45 -8.51 -12.63
C PRO A 82 12.60 -8.18 -13.60
N LEU A 83 12.56 -6.98 -14.19
CA LEU A 83 13.53 -6.42 -15.14
C LEU A 83 13.67 -7.17 -16.50
N LEU A 84 13.23 -8.41 -16.62
CA LEU A 84 13.23 -9.13 -17.90
C LEU A 84 11.99 -8.82 -18.76
N ARG A 85 11.04 -8.08 -18.22
CA ARG A 85 9.79 -7.72 -18.90
C ARG A 85 9.66 -6.20 -19.11
N ARG A 86 9.12 -5.78 -20.25
CA ARG A 86 8.89 -4.37 -20.57
C ARG A 86 8.03 -3.66 -19.50
N ARG A 87 7.03 -4.34 -18.93
CA ARG A 87 6.16 -3.78 -17.87
C ARG A 87 6.94 -3.49 -16.58
N SER A 88 7.90 -4.31 -16.22
CA SER A 88 8.77 -4.07 -15.08
C SER A 88 9.59 -2.79 -15.24
N TRP A 89 10.15 -2.57 -16.43
CA TRP A 89 10.88 -1.33 -16.72
C TRP A 89 9.98 -0.11 -16.74
N LYS A 90 8.73 -0.26 -17.25
CA LYS A 90 7.74 0.81 -17.22
C LYS A 90 7.38 1.17 -15.77
N LEU A 91 7.11 0.17 -14.92
CA LEU A 91 6.86 0.38 -13.50
C LEU A 91 8.02 1.12 -12.81
N ARG A 92 9.26 0.70 -13.06
CA ARG A 92 10.43 1.40 -12.53
C ARG A 92 10.47 2.87 -12.95
N LYS A 93 10.17 3.18 -14.22
CA LYS A 93 10.12 4.57 -14.70
C LYS A 93 9.01 5.37 -14.01
N GLN A 94 7.84 4.77 -13.80
CA GLN A 94 6.74 5.41 -13.07
C GLN A 94 7.14 5.76 -11.63
N ILE A 95 7.71 4.80 -10.90
CA ILE A 95 8.18 5.02 -9.51
C ILE A 95 9.19 6.18 -9.45
N LEU A 96 10.08 6.29 -10.43
CA LEU A 96 11.12 7.32 -10.49
C LEU A 96 10.66 8.64 -11.15
N GLN A 97 9.40 8.74 -11.56
CA GLN A 97 8.89 9.97 -12.17
C GLN A 97 8.92 11.11 -11.14
N GLY A 98 9.57 12.22 -11.50
CA GLY A 98 9.73 13.38 -10.62
C GLY A 98 10.69 13.15 -9.42
N VAL A 99 11.48 12.07 -9.44
CA VAL A 99 12.55 11.86 -8.46
C VAL A 99 13.84 12.41 -9.05
N GLU A 100 14.39 13.43 -8.41
CA GLU A 100 15.64 14.10 -8.80
C GLU A 100 16.72 13.91 -7.74
N GLY A 101 17.98 13.90 -8.18
CA GLY A 101 19.13 13.76 -7.29
C GLY A 101 19.28 12.37 -6.68
N ASP A 102 19.93 12.33 -5.52
CA ASP A 102 20.11 11.08 -4.78
C ASP A 102 18.82 10.65 -4.09
N PHE A 103 18.49 9.39 -4.21
CA PHE A 103 17.30 8.81 -3.62
C PHE A 103 17.56 7.41 -3.03
N PHE A 104 16.69 6.99 -2.15
CA PHE A 104 16.50 5.59 -1.75
C PHE A 104 15.00 5.27 -1.71
N SER A 105 14.65 4.01 -1.90
CA SER A 105 13.30 3.54 -1.61
C SER A 105 13.26 2.93 -0.20
N TYR A 106 12.09 2.97 0.45
CA TYR A 106 11.89 2.38 1.76
C TYR A 106 10.69 1.45 1.76
N THR A 107 10.84 0.29 2.37
CA THR A 107 9.74 -0.65 2.64
C THR A 107 9.98 -1.38 3.95
N GLY A 108 8.92 -1.76 4.66
CA GLY A 108 8.98 -2.65 5.84
C GLY A 108 8.86 -4.14 5.48
N ASP A 109 8.68 -4.49 4.20
CA ASP A 109 8.53 -5.87 3.73
C ASP A 109 9.82 -6.37 3.04
N LYS A 110 10.38 -7.48 3.56
CA LYS A 110 11.63 -8.05 3.01
C LYS A 110 11.46 -8.52 1.56
N ALA A 111 10.33 -9.14 1.22
CA ALA A 111 10.10 -9.64 -0.14
C ALA A 111 9.96 -8.48 -1.14
N GLU A 112 9.25 -7.42 -0.74
CA GLU A 112 9.18 -6.18 -1.51
C GLU A 112 10.55 -5.52 -1.63
N GLY A 113 11.34 -5.47 -0.56
CA GLY A 113 12.72 -4.96 -0.57
C GLY A 113 13.61 -5.71 -1.58
N TYR A 114 13.52 -7.04 -1.67
CA TYR A 114 14.23 -7.80 -2.70
C TYR A 114 13.78 -7.43 -4.11
N MET A 115 12.49 -7.27 -4.32
CA MET A 115 11.96 -6.84 -5.62
C MET A 115 12.47 -5.43 -5.97
N LEU A 116 12.40 -4.47 -5.04
CA LEU A 116 12.90 -3.12 -5.25
C LEU A 116 14.41 -3.09 -5.54
N LYS A 117 15.19 -3.98 -4.90
CA LYS A 117 16.61 -4.17 -5.21
C LYS A 117 16.81 -4.65 -6.65
N MET A 118 16.01 -5.63 -7.10
CA MET A 118 16.04 -6.07 -8.51
C MET A 118 15.67 -4.93 -9.47
N TYR A 119 14.74 -4.04 -9.09
CA TYR A 119 14.42 -2.84 -9.86
C TYR A 119 15.48 -1.72 -9.75
N ARG A 120 16.58 -1.94 -9.05
CA ARG A 120 17.65 -0.94 -8.81
C ARG A 120 17.10 0.35 -8.18
N LEU A 121 16.21 0.21 -7.21
CA LEU A 121 15.56 1.33 -6.51
C LEU A 121 16.22 1.63 -5.15
N LYS A 122 17.43 1.14 -4.90
CA LYS A 122 18.24 1.41 -3.69
C LYS A 122 17.42 1.21 -2.39
N PRO A 123 16.81 0.04 -2.11
CA PRO A 123 15.93 -0.13 -0.97
C PRO A 123 16.67 -0.08 0.37
N LYS A 124 16.14 0.70 1.30
CA LYS A 124 16.32 0.52 2.74
C LYS A 124 15.14 -0.34 3.22
N ILE A 125 15.44 -1.46 3.87
CA ILE A 125 14.43 -2.34 4.46
C ILE A 125 14.39 -2.02 5.94
N GLY A 126 13.28 -1.42 6.39
CA GLY A 126 13.08 -1.09 7.78
C GLY A 126 12.74 -2.30 8.64
N GLU A 127 12.82 -2.14 9.95
CA GLU A 127 12.34 -3.13 10.90
C GLU A 127 10.82 -3.27 10.79
N ARG A 128 10.34 -4.52 10.90
CA ARG A 128 8.92 -4.78 10.91
C ARG A 128 8.34 -4.30 12.24
N LYS A 129 7.47 -3.31 12.19
CA LYS A 129 6.74 -2.85 13.38
C LYS A 129 5.78 -3.95 13.88
N SER A 130 5.52 -3.96 15.18
CA SER A 130 4.56 -4.89 15.81
C SER A 130 3.15 -4.70 15.26
N LEU A 131 2.75 -3.45 15.03
CA LEU A 131 1.47 -3.11 14.40
C LEU A 131 1.54 -3.28 12.89
N SER A 132 0.65 -4.11 12.33
CA SER A 132 0.55 -4.35 10.90
C SER A 132 -0.81 -3.94 10.35
N ALA A 133 -0.86 -3.44 9.12
CA ALA A 133 -2.14 -3.18 8.45
C ALA A 133 -3.00 -4.46 8.28
N ALA A 134 -2.42 -5.64 8.34
CA ALA A 134 -3.16 -6.89 8.32
C ALA A 134 -3.93 -7.10 9.62
N SER A 135 -3.29 -6.91 10.78
CA SER A 135 -3.97 -7.03 12.08
C SER A 135 -5.06 -5.98 12.26
N VAL A 136 -4.82 -4.75 11.78
CA VAL A 136 -5.86 -3.69 11.82
C VAL A 136 -7.06 -4.05 10.96
N LYS A 137 -6.84 -4.64 9.77
CA LYS A 137 -7.94 -5.13 8.92
C LYS A 137 -8.76 -6.24 9.59
N GLU A 138 -8.10 -7.19 10.26
CA GLU A 138 -8.80 -8.24 11.00
C GLU A 138 -9.71 -7.62 12.06
N LYS A 139 -9.20 -6.66 12.86
CA LYS A 139 -9.99 -5.92 13.84
C LYS A 139 -11.15 -5.13 13.20
N LEU A 140 -10.93 -4.50 12.03
CA LEU A 140 -11.98 -3.79 11.29
C LEU A 140 -13.08 -4.74 10.83
N PHE A 141 -12.72 -5.91 10.30
CA PHE A 141 -13.69 -6.90 9.85
C PHE A 141 -14.44 -7.54 11.03
N ASP A 142 -13.77 -7.76 12.15
CA ASP A 142 -14.43 -8.21 13.38
C ASP A 142 -15.47 -7.18 13.86
N ALA A 143 -15.14 -5.89 13.87
CA ALA A 143 -16.08 -4.83 14.18
C ALA A 143 -17.29 -4.79 13.22
N ALA A 144 -17.05 -4.96 11.90
CA ALA A 144 -18.11 -5.00 10.90
C ALA A 144 -19.03 -6.23 11.04
N LEU A 145 -18.53 -7.31 11.67
CA LEU A 145 -19.29 -8.51 12.02
C LEU A 145 -19.93 -8.45 13.41
N GLY A 146 -19.93 -7.26 14.06
CA GLY A 146 -20.56 -7.04 15.37
C GLY A 146 -19.75 -7.54 16.57
N LYS A 147 -18.47 -7.88 16.39
CA LYS A 147 -17.59 -8.26 17.49
C LYS A 147 -16.93 -7.04 18.13
N GLU A 148 -16.54 -7.17 19.41
CA GLU A 148 -15.71 -6.17 20.06
C GLU A 148 -14.37 -6.00 19.34
N SER A 149 -13.92 -4.74 19.19
CA SER A 149 -12.71 -4.46 18.44
C SER A 149 -12.09 -3.12 18.86
N THR A 150 -10.78 -3.10 18.92
CA THR A 150 -9.96 -1.93 19.30
C THR A 150 -9.24 -1.30 18.08
N TRP A 151 -9.75 -1.49 16.87
CA TRP A 151 -9.09 -1.00 15.64
C TRP A 151 -8.81 0.51 15.63
N LYS A 152 -9.64 1.31 16.33
CA LYS A 152 -9.47 2.77 16.42
C LYS A 152 -8.18 3.18 17.12
N GLU A 153 -7.67 2.36 18.04
CA GLU A 153 -6.41 2.59 18.74
C GLU A 153 -5.19 2.45 17.82
N ASP A 154 -5.35 1.71 16.72
CA ASP A 154 -4.27 1.36 15.79
C ASP A 154 -4.08 2.37 14.65
N VAL A 155 -4.99 3.34 14.53
CA VAL A 155 -4.98 4.35 13.47
C VAL A 155 -5.12 5.76 14.05
N PRO A 156 -4.65 6.82 13.37
CA PRO A 156 -4.94 8.19 13.79
C PRO A 156 -6.44 8.47 13.81
N GLU A 157 -6.89 9.37 14.69
CA GLU A 157 -8.31 9.74 14.79
C GLU A 157 -8.89 10.23 13.46
N SER A 158 -8.13 11.04 12.70
CA SER A 158 -8.55 11.51 11.38
C SER A 158 -8.72 10.38 10.37
N VAL A 159 -7.88 9.34 10.44
CA VAL A 159 -8.00 8.14 9.61
C VAL A 159 -9.20 7.32 10.05
N ALA A 160 -9.46 7.19 11.35
CA ALA A 160 -10.63 6.49 11.87
C ALA A 160 -11.94 7.11 11.33
N LYS A 161 -12.06 8.43 11.30
CA LYS A 161 -13.22 9.15 10.73
C LYS A 161 -13.41 8.81 9.24
N ILE A 162 -12.34 8.78 8.45
CA ILE A 162 -12.42 8.43 7.02
C ILE A 162 -12.86 6.96 6.82
N ILE A 163 -12.41 6.06 7.69
CA ILE A 163 -12.83 4.65 7.66
C ILE A 163 -14.33 4.55 8.01
N GLU A 164 -14.79 5.29 8.99
CA GLU A 164 -16.22 5.33 9.39
C GLU A 164 -17.09 5.90 8.26
N GLU A 165 -16.64 6.92 7.55
CA GLU A 165 -17.34 7.46 6.37
C GLU A 165 -17.45 6.43 5.23
N ASP A 166 -16.45 5.57 5.06
CA ASP A 166 -16.40 4.49 4.05
C ASP A 166 -16.71 3.10 4.66
N TRP A 167 -17.50 3.05 5.75
CA TRP A 167 -17.80 1.81 6.48
C TRP A 167 -18.42 0.71 5.62
N LYS A 168 -19.21 1.09 4.61
CA LYS A 168 -19.77 0.14 3.63
C LYS A 168 -18.70 -0.68 2.92
N THR A 169 -17.53 -0.11 2.69
CA THR A 169 -16.38 -0.84 2.12
C THR A 169 -15.88 -1.89 3.11
N VAL A 170 -15.80 -1.57 4.40
CA VAL A 170 -15.40 -2.54 5.44
C VAL A 170 -16.39 -3.69 5.53
N GLU A 171 -17.69 -3.41 5.60
CA GLU A 171 -18.77 -4.41 5.63
C GLU A 171 -18.75 -5.32 4.40
N LYS A 172 -18.58 -4.73 3.21
CA LYS A 172 -18.46 -5.47 1.96
C LYS A 172 -17.35 -6.51 2.00
N PHE A 173 -16.14 -6.10 2.45
CA PHE A 173 -14.98 -6.96 2.45
C PHE A 173 -14.91 -7.89 3.66
N ALA A 174 -15.59 -7.59 4.78
CA ALA A 174 -15.72 -8.49 5.91
C ALA A 174 -16.41 -9.81 5.52
N ASN A 175 -17.41 -9.74 4.66
CA ASN A 175 -18.30 -10.86 4.29
C ASN A 175 -17.85 -11.67 3.08
N ILE A 176 -16.69 -11.39 2.48
CA ILE A 176 -16.20 -12.13 1.30
C ILE A 176 -14.89 -12.86 1.59
N GLU A 177 -14.60 -13.88 0.77
CA GLU A 177 -13.31 -14.56 0.78
C GLU A 177 -12.17 -13.64 0.31
N ASP A 178 -10.97 -13.81 0.85
CA ASP A 178 -9.79 -13.07 0.41
C ASP A 178 -9.29 -13.58 -0.96
N MET A 179 -9.73 -12.90 -2.01
CA MET A 179 -9.34 -13.17 -3.39
C MET A 179 -7.95 -12.63 -3.71
N THR A 180 -6.94 -13.06 -2.93
CA THR A 180 -5.53 -12.75 -3.18
C THR A 180 -4.69 -14.01 -3.38
N ARG A 181 -3.53 -13.83 -4.00
CA ARG A 181 -2.49 -14.86 -4.10
C ARG A 181 -1.13 -14.27 -3.76
N ARG A 182 -0.25 -15.11 -3.21
CA ARG A 182 1.16 -14.73 -2.99
C ARG A 182 2.01 -15.18 -4.16
N VAL A 183 2.87 -14.25 -4.62
CA VAL A 183 3.86 -14.53 -5.67
C VAL A 183 5.15 -13.85 -5.27
N ALA A 184 6.23 -14.61 -5.17
CA ALA A 184 7.53 -14.13 -4.68
C ALA A 184 7.42 -13.36 -3.33
N GLY A 185 6.54 -13.83 -2.44
CA GLY A 185 6.30 -13.21 -1.12
C GLY A 185 5.32 -12.03 -1.12
N MET A 186 5.02 -11.42 -2.25
CA MET A 186 4.09 -10.30 -2.36
C MET A 186 2.65 -10.78 -2.58
N LYS A 187 1.68 -10.04 -2.03
CA LYS A 187 0.25 -10.29 -2.27
C LYS A 187 -0.24 -9.54 -3.50
N PHE A 188 -0.97 -10.25 -4.36
CA PHE A 188 -1.66 -9.72 -5.53
C PHE A 188 -3.13 -10.13 -5.51
N PRO A 189 -4.06 -9.33 -6.04
CA PRO A 189 -5.41 -9.80 -6.32
C PRO A 189 -5.39 -11.00 -7.27
N LYS A 190 -6.27 -11.99 -7.09
CA LYS A 190 -6.44 -13.11 -8.05
C LYS A 190 -7.02 -12.60 -9.37
N GLU A 191 -7.96 -11.65 -9.30
CA GLU A 191 -8.45 -10.93 -10.46
C GLU A 191 -7.31 -10.20 -11.18
N GLY A 192 -7.34 -10.17 -12.51
CA GLY A 192 -6.28 -9.57 -13.32
C GLY A 192 -4.97 -10.38 -13.42
N TRP A 193 -4.92 -11.57 -12.81
CA TRP A 193 -3.75 -12.45 -12.97
C TRP A 193 -3.81 -13.33 -14.21
N SER A 194 -5.02 -13.78 -14.58
CA SER A 194 -5.28 -14.85 -15.54
C SER A 194 -5.59 -14.38 -16.97
N LYS A 195 -5.59 -13.10 -17.24
CA LYS A 195 -5.83 -12.59 -18.60
C LYS A 195 -4.62 -12.72 -19.51
#